data_ef612ef2d9b20ee2eb188ca7e5723a68
#
_entry.id   ef612ef2d9b20ee2eb188ca7e5723a68
#
_cell.length_a   1.000
_cell.length_b   1.000
_cell.length_c   1.000
_cell.angle_alpha   90.00
_cell.angle_beta   90.00
_cell.angle_gamma   90.00
#
_symmetry.space_group_name_H-M   'P 1'
#
loop_
_entity.id
_entity.type
_entity.pdbx_description
1 polymer ?
#
loop_
_entity_poly.entity_id
_entity_poly.type
_entity_poly.pdbx_seq_one_letter_code
_entity_poly.pdbx_strand_id
1 'polypeptide(L)'
;MPVRLRITLLFTAMVFIILGIVCVSIFYFSQQSRAETIKTRLANRSITTARLLSTSGLFDRELVKTIDSLTRLTLKDKSVQAYNQTDKRIYNYSDEAGDTISVTPEILQKARLTSNGYYFMKDDKDVLAYYYTDTSPSIVVVSAARDELGNENLDQLRTILIFSFLVGIIIASAGGYFFSNRLMSPIKRIANEVAEISAQNLARRIPTGKARDEWHEMTVTLNQLLDRLQESFELQRRFISNASHELSTPLTAISSQLEIALQRKRTPEEFERIIADVRQDVYRMNKLTQTLLEFAKAAGNKGGLNINLVRIDEILLEIPGILQKQNSIYEVFLQFDQLPEDENELLIFGNSDLLSSAVTNIVSNACKYSSDNKAIVSFSIREKDFFIDVSNQGEGVPPEEQEKIFEPFYRLANSSATAGFGLGLSLAQRIIKLHNGHVVVKSERGKGSNFTLIFPSARKVTV
;
A
#
# COMPACT_ATOMS: atom_id res chain seq x y z
N MET A 1 -13.15 -3.55 17.50
CA MET A 1 -14.31 -3.35 16.60
C MET A 1 -13.92 -3.83 15.21
N PRO A 2 -14.65 -4.74 14.55
CA PRO A 2 -14.30 -5.25 13.22
C PRO A 2 -14.31 -4.12 12.19
N VAL A 3 -13.37 -4.18 11.23
CA VAL A 3 -13.18 -3.17 10.16
C VAL A 3 -14.50 -2.91 9.41
N ARG A 4 -15.26 -3.95 9.14
CA ARG A 4 -16.57 -3.90 8.52
C ARG A 4 -17.52 -2.92 9.21
N LEU A 5 -17.60 -2.99 10.56
CA LEU A 5 -18.48 -2.11 11.34
C LEU A 5 -17.99 -0.66 11.34
N ARG A 6 -16.65 -0.45 11.34
CA ARG A 6 -16.08 0.91 11.22
C ARG A 6 -16.44 1.57 9.90
N ILE A 7 -16.31 0.84 8.79
CA ILE A 7 -16.66 1.36 7.46
C ILE A 7 -18.15 1.70 7.39
N THR A 8 -19.02 0.81 7.88
CA THR A 8 -20.47 1.06 7.91
C THR A 8 -20.81 2.29 8.73
N LEU A 9 -20.23 2.44 9.94
CA LEU A 9 -20.48 3.59 10.80
C LEU A 9 -19.97 4.90 10.19
N LEU A 10 -18.77 4.92 9.62
CA LEU A 10 -18.24 6.11 8.95
C LEU A 10 -19.08 6.52 7.76
N PHE A 11 -19.51 5.57 6.94
CA PHE A 11 -20.39 5.83 5.82
C PHE A 11 -21.74 6.38 6.26
N THR A 12 -22.37 5.74 7.28
CA THR A 12 -23.65 6.19 7.83
C THR A 12 -23.52 7.59 8.47
N ALA A 13 -22.43 7.86 9.19
CA ALA A 13 -22.18 9.19 9.78
C ALA A 13 -22.01 10.28 8.70
N MET A 14 -21.30 9.98 7.63
CA MET A 14 -21.14 10.90 6.50
C MET A 14 -22.49 11.21 5.85
N VAL A 15 -23.32 10.18 5.59
CA VAL A 15 -24.65 10.37 4.99
C VAL A 15 -25.57 11.13 5.95
N PHE A 16 -25.50 10.86 7.26
CA PHE A 16 -26.22 11.59 8.29
C PHE A 16 -25.94 13.10 8.27
N ILE A 17 -24.66 13.47 8.19
CA ILE A 17 -24.24 14.88 8.13
C ILE A 17 -24.75 15.54 6.84
N ILE A 18 -24.56 14.89 5.69
CA ILE A 18 -24.97 15.45 4.40
C ILE A 18 -26.49 15.65 4.35
N LEU A 19 -27.28 14.61 4.70
CA LEU A 19 -28.73 14.69 4.72
C LEU A 19 -29.21 15.74 5.73
N GLY A 20 -28.57 15.83 6.91
CA GLY A 20 -28.88 16.83 7.90
C GLY A 20 -28.70 18.25 7.38
N ILE A 21 -27.57 18.54 6.76
CA ILE A 21 -27.31 19.87 6.15
C ILE A 21 -28.34 20.17 5.06
N VAL A 22 -28.65 19.21 4.19
CA VAL A 22 -29.65 19.38 3.11
C VAL A 22 -31.03 19.67 3.69
N CYS A 23 -31.51 18.87 4.66
CA CYS A 23 -32.82 19.07 5.28
C CYS A 23 -32.94 20.43 5.98
N VAL A 24 -31.90 20.82 6.75
CA VAL A 24 -31.86 22.13 7.43
C VAL A 24 -31.84 23.28 6.40
N SER A 25 -31.06 23.16 5.35
CA SER A 25 -31.00 24.17 4.29
C SER A 25 -32.34 24.33 3.57
N ILE A 26 -32.98 23.24 3.19
CA ILE A 26 -34.31 23.27 2.51
C ILE A 26 -35.34 23.94 3.44
N PHE A 27 -35.37 23.56 4.71
CA PHE A 27 -36.30 24.16 5.68
C PHE A 27 -36.04 25.64 5.88
N TYR A 28 -34.78 26.04 6.05
CA TYR A 28 -34.37 27.44 6.23
C TYR A 28 -34.77 28.30 5.02
N PHE A 29 -34.42 27.87 3.82
CA PHE A 29 -34.77 28.62 2.59
C PHE A 29 -36.29 28.65 2.35
N SER A 30 -37.03 27.58 2.67
CA SER A 30 -38.48 27.57 2.56
C SER A 30 -39.13 28.56 3.54
N GLN A 31 -38.65 28.63 4.80
CA GLN A 31 -39.09 29.59 5.79
C GLN A 31 -38.84 31.03 5.35
N GLN A 32 -37.63 31.30 4.81
CA GLN A 32 -37.30 32.63 4.28
C GLN A 32 -38.16 33.01 3.07
N SER A 33 -38.37 32.10 2.15
CA SER A 33 -39.24 32.32 0.97
C SER A 33 -40.68 32.59 1.35
N ARG A 34 -41.22 31.89 2.39
CA ARG A 34 -42.53 32.20 2.95
C ARG A 34 -42.59 33.63 3.49
N ALA A 35 -41.60 34.03 4.30
CA ALA A 35 -41.56 35.39 4.90
C ALA A 35 -41.52 36.49 3.84
N GLU A 36 -40.78 36.33 2.77
CA GLU A 36 -40.75 37.29 1.66
C GLU A 36 -42.07 37.27 0.87
N THR A 37 -42.70 36.15 0.70
CA THR A 37 -43.99 36.00 0.02
C THR A 37 -45.09 36.73 0.79
N ILE A 38 -45.20 36.50 2.11
CA ILE A 38 -46.21 37.16 2.95
C ILE A 38 -45.97 38.68 3.04
N LYS A 39 -44.70 39.09 3.19
CA LYS A 39 -44.31 40.50 3.17
C LYS A 39 -44.76 41.19 1.88
N THR A 40 -44.56 40.59 0.73
CA THR A 40 -44.97 41.13 -0.57
C THR A 40 -46.51 41.22 -0.66
N ARG A 41 -47.21 40.20 -0.20
CA ARG A 41 -48.69 40.21 -0.16
C ARG A 41 -49.23 41.33 0.74
N LEU A 42 -48.68 41.51 1.94
CA LEU A 42 -49.07 42.58 2.87
C LEU A 42 -48.70 43.96 2.31
N ALA A 43 -47.56 44.12 1.63
CA ALA A 43 -47.16 45.37 0.95
C ALA A 43 -48.18 45.77 -0.16
N ASN A 44 -48.47 44.82 -1.05
CA ASN A 44 -49.47 45.03 -2.11
C ASN A 44 -50.84 45.41 -1.53
N ARG A 45 -51.21 44.77 -0.41
CA ARG A 45 -52.46 45.10 0.30
C ARG A 45 -52.42 46.51 0.85
N SER A 46 -51.31 46.86 1.56
CA SER A 46 -51.15 48.22 2.12
C SER A 46 -51.21 49.31 1.04
N ILE A 47 -50.54 49.08 -0.12
CA ILE A 47 -50.54 50.00 -1.24
C ILE A 47 -51.96 50.14 -1.83
N THR A 48 -52.66 49.03 -2.02
CA THR A 48 -54.06 49.04 -2.58
C THR A 48 -55.00 49.79 -1.65
N THR A 49 -54.93 49.50 -0.30
CA THR A 49 -55.74 50.25 0.67
C THR A 49 -55.40 51.70 0.73
N ALA A 50 -54.08 52.05 0.65
CA ALA A 50 -53.64 53.46 0.63
C ALA A 50 -54.20 54.20 -0.62
N ARG A 51 -54.15 53.61 -1.78
CA ARG A 51 -54.70 54.17 -3.02
C ARG A 51 -56.21 54.39 -2.93
N LEU A 52 -56.96 53.44 -2.45
CA LEU A 52 -58.41 53.53 -2.28
C LEU A 52 -58.81 54.64 -1.32
N LEU A 53 -58.08 54.75 -0.17
CA LEU A 53 -58.31 55.80 0.85
C LEU A 53 -57.92 57.21 0.35
N SER A 54 -57.01 57.33 -0.58
CA SER A 54 -56.52 58.61 -1.09
C SER A 54 -57.36 59.17 -2.26
N THR A 55 -58.10 58.32 -2.91
CA THR A 55 -59.02 58.78 -4.00
C THR A 55 -60.33 59.30 -3.40
N SER A 56 -60.20 60.36 -2.61
CA SER A 56 -61.29 60.97 -1.88
C SER A 56 -62.35 61.50 -2.81
N GLY A 57 -63.52 60.91 -2.85
CA GLY A 57 -64.69 61.35 -3.61
C GLY A 57 -65.39 60.26 -4.41
N LEU A 58 -64.73 59.13 -4.68
CA LEU A 58 -65.30 58.09 -5.52
C LEU A 58 -65.56 56.77 -4.76
N PHE A 59 -64.94 56.57 -3.55
CA PHE A 59 -65.13 55.35 -2.81
C PHE A 59 -65.57 55.65 -1.36
N ASP A 60 -66.71 55.11 -1.01
CA ASP A 60 -67.21 55.12 0.35
C ASP A 60 -66.33 54.13 1.22
N ARG A 61 -66.04 54.47 2.46
CA ARG A 61 -65.30 53.63 3.43
C ARG A 61 -65.93 52.23 3.56
N GLU A 62 -67.23 52.08 3.33
CA GLU A 62 -67.95 50.81 3.29
C GLU A 62 -67.50 49.96 2.09
N LEU A 63 -67.24 50.58 0.94
CA LEU A 63 -66.77 49.89 -0.26
C LEU A 63 -65.35 49.31 -0.07
N VAL A 64 -64.44 50.07 0.61
CA VAL A 64 -63.11 49.62 0.94
C VAL A 64 -63.17 48.42 1.89
N LYS A 65 -64.05 48.44 2.89
CA LYS A 65 -64.31 47.29 3.76
C LYS A 65 -64.82 46.08 3.04
N THR A 66 -65.74 46.28 2.04
CA THR A 66 -66.28 45.20 1.23
C THR A 66 -65.19 44.55 0.35
N ILE A 67 -64.30 45.33 -0.23
CA ILE A 67 -63.15 44.81 -0.99
C ILE A 67 -62.19 44.04 -0.08
N ASP A 68 -61.94 44.54 1.16
CA ASP A 68 -61.14 43.91 2.16
C ASP A 68 -61.76 42.56 2.60
N SER A 69 -63.09 42.44 2.69
CA SER A 69 -63.79 41.22 3.04
C SER A 69 -63.80 40.15 1.94
N LEU A 70 -63.88 40.56 0.67
CA LEU A 70 -63.91 39.65 -0.47
C LEU A 70 -62.57 38.93 -0.74
N THR A 71 -61.46 39.42 -0.25
CA THR A 71 -60.14 38.77 -0.39
C THR A 71 -59.83 37.74 0.66
N ARG A 72 -60.86 37.07 1.25
CA ARG A 72 -60.72 36.09 2.33
C ARG A 72 -59.97 34.81 2.03
N LEU A 73 -59.78 34.44 0.77
CA LEU A 73 -59.37 33.10 0.38
C LEU A 73 -57.88 32.77 0.60
N THR A 74 -57.00 33.71 0.95
CA THR A 74 -55.54 33.47 1.05
C THR A 74 -54.89 33.89 2.35
N LEU A 75 -55.56 34.74 3.18
CA LEU A 75 -55.03 35.23 4.45
C LEU A 75 -56.18 35.25 5.46
N LYS A 76 -55.98 34.68 6.66
CA LYS A 76 -56.93 34.70 7.77
C LYS A 76 -56.59 35.78 8.79
N ASP A 77 -57.57 36.17 9.60
CA ASP A 77 -57.46 37.12 10.72
C ASP A 77 -56.84 38.44 10.29
N LYS A 78 -57.26 38.95 9.16
CA LYS A 78 -56.74 40.22 8.60
C LYS A 78 -57.12 41.40 9.44
N SER A 79 -56.14 42.28 9.63
CA SER A 79 -56.33 43.59 10.19
C SER A 79 -55.62 44.64 9.34
N VAL A 80 -56.30 45.70 8.95
CA VAL A 80 -55.72 46.78 8.20
C VAL A 80 -56.07 48.09 8.88
N GLN A 81 -55.07 48.88 9.23
CA GLN A 81 -55.21 50.16 9.87
C GLN A 81 -54.46 51.23 9.08
N ALA A 82 -55.05 52.43 8.92
CA ALA A 82 -54.35 53.52 8.29
C ALA A 82 -54.25 54.73 9.24
N TYR A 83 -53.11 55.40 9.20
CA TYR A 83 -52.75 56.49 10.03
C TYR A 83 -52.31 57.71 9.19
N ASN A 84 -52.74 58.89 9.61
CA ASN A 84 -52.32 60.15 8.94
C ASN A 84 -50.94 60.62 9.47
N GLN A 85 -50.49 61.80 8.99
CA GLN A 85 -49.20 62.36 9.43
C GLN A 85 -49.10 62.69 10.91
N THR A 86 -50.26 62.93 11.59
CA THR A 86 -50.34 63.21 13.03
C THR A 86 -50.60 61.95 13.88
N ASP A 87 -50.32 60.75 13.36
CA ASP A 87 -50.49 59.44 13.99
C ASP A 87 -51.93 59.15 14.43
N LYS A 88 -52.93 59.90 13.88
CA LYS A 88 -54.34 59.65 14.11
C LYS A 88 -54.84 58.57 13.16
N ARG A 89 -55.50 57.53 13.70
CA ARG A 89 -56.08 56.44 12.93
C ARG A 89 -57.27 56.96 12.10
N ILE A 90 -57.16 56.85 10.77
CA ILE A 90 -58.19 57.28 9.80
C ILE A 90 -59.02 56.13 9.23
N TYR A 91 -58.50 54.88 9.32
CA TYR A 91 -59.18 53.68 8.85
C TYR A 91 -58.87 52.51 9.74
N ASN A 92 -59.84 51.65 9.95
CA ASN A 92 -59.70 50.36 10.66
C ASN A 92 -60.60 49.30 10.05
N TYR A 93 -60.01 48.19 9.70
CA TYR A 93 -60.71 46.97 9.26
C TYR A 93 -60.15 45.77 10.00
N SER A 94 -60.98 44.86 10.41
CA SER A 94 -60.58 43.54 10.93
C SER A 94 -61.62 42.51 10.57
N ASP A 95 -61.18 41.29 10.26
CA ASP A 95 -62.06 40.13 9.95
C ASP A 95 -62.87 39.75 11.22
N GLU A 96 -62.27 39.85 12.38
CA GLU A 96 -62.92 39.60 13.69
C GLU A 96 -63.14 40.88 14.46
N ALA A 97 -64.32 41.05 15.03
CA ALA A 97 -64.64 42.22 15.83
C ALA A 97 -63.79 42.26 17.12
N GLY A 98 -62.96 43.30 17.26
CA GLY A 98 -62.05 43.46 18.37
C GLY A 98 -60.63 42.94 18.19
N ASP A 99 -60.36 42.18 17.16
CA ASP A 99 -59.01 41.71 16.80
C ASP A 99 -58.23 42.78 16.05
N THR A 100 -57.74 43.76 16.76
CA THR A 100 -56.96 44.89 16.18
C THR A 100 -55.55 44.88 16.75
N ILE A 101 -54.55 45.00 15.87
CA ILE A 101 -53.17 45.11 16.32
C ILE A 101 -52.95 46.47 17.00
N SER A 102 -52.35 46.42 18.17
CA SER A 102 -51.92 47.67 18.83
C SER A 102 -50.68 48.23 18.15
N VAL A 103 -50.87 49.33 17.40
CA VAL A 103 -49.79 50.03 16.69
C VAL A 103 -49.25 51.13 17.58
N THR A 104 -47.96 51.10 17.91
CA THR A 104 -47.25 52.10 18.70
C THR A 104 -46.68 53.20 17.78
N PRO A 105 -46.46 54.42 18.30
CA PRO A 105 -45.80 55.47 17.53
C PRO A 105 -44.45 55.11 16.98
N GLU A 106 -43.71 54.20 17.65
CA GLU A 106 -42.43 53.68 17.18
C GLU A 106 -42.56 52.88 15.91
N ILE A 107 -43.61 52.09 15.72
CA ILE A 107 -43.90 51.29 14.52
C ILE A 107 -44.15 52.27 13.35
N LEU A 108 -44.94 53.32 13.56
CA LEU A 108 -45.24 54.31 12.55
C LEU A 108 -43.99 55.11 12.14
N GLN A 109 -43.11 55.44 13.07
CA GLN A 109 -41.85 56.09 12.82
C GLN A 109 -40.91 55.17 12.01
N LYS A 110 -40.76 53.91 12.42
CA LYS A 110 -39.95 52.92 11.65
C LYS A 110 -40.48 52.72 10.22
N ALA A 111 -41.80 52.66 10.05
CA ALA A 111 -42.42 52.57 8.74
C ALA A 111 -42.09 53.75 7.83
N ARG A 112 -42.02 54.99 8.35
CA ARG A 112 -41.65 56.19 7.62
C ARG A 112 -40.18 56.23 7.21
N LEU A 113 -39.29 55.53 7.98
CA LEU A 113 -37.86 55.46 7.73
C LEU A 113 -37.48 54.34 6.77
N THR A 114 -38.37 53.38 6.49
CA THR A 114 -38.07 52.14 5.73
C THR A 114 -38.79 52.23 4.38
N SER A 115 -38.04 52.29 3.27
CA SER A 115 -38.58 52.47 1.91
C SER A 115 -39.46 51.29 1.45
N ASN A 116 -39.22 50.08 1.91
CA ASN A 116 -39.98 48.87 1.52
C ASN A 116 -40.97 48.39 2.58
N GLY A 117 -41.33 49.25 3.57
CA GLY A 117 -42.18 48.92 4.68
C GLY A 117 -41.46 48.17 5.80
N TYR A 118 -41.87 48.42 7.05
CA TYR A 118 -41.36 47.77 8.25
C TYR A 118 -42.17 46.50 8.57
N TYR A 119 -41.51 45.31 8.39
CA TYR A 119 -42.08 44.01 8.61
C TYR A 119 -41.70 43.50 9.99
N PHE A 120 -42.62 42.89 10.74
CA PHE A 120 -42.41 42.24 12.05
C PHE A 120 -43.54 41.26 12.34
N MET A 121 -43.34 40.38 13.33
CA MET A 121 -44.38 39.47 13.84
C MET A 121 -44.94 40.01 15.15
N LYS A 122 -46.24 39.99 15.32
CA LYS A 122 -46.93 40.33 16.56
C LYS A 122 -48.22 39.55 16.70
N ASP A 123 -48.49 39.00 17.87
CA ASP A 123 -49.71 38.25 18.21
C ASP A 123 -49.98 37.11 17.18
N ASP A 124 -48.94 36.37 16.83
CA ASP A 124 -48.96 35.26 15.84
C ASP A 124 -49.43 35.72 14.42
N LYS A 125 -49.34 36.99 14.12
CA LYS A 125 -49.62 37.60 12.83
C LYS A 125 -48.38 38.18 12.23
N ASP A 126 -48.26 38.02 10.91
CA ASP A 126 -47.26 38.73 10.07
C ASP A 126 -47.78 40.15 9.87
N VAL A 127 -47.01 41.16 10.23
CA VAL A 127 -47.41 42.58 10.20
C VAL A 127 -46.44 43.35 9.33
N LEU A 128 -47.00 44.18 8.45
CA LEU A 128 -46.23 45.11 7.63
C LEU A 128 -46.81 46.52 7.78
N ALA A 129 -46.01 47.47 8.26
CA ALA A 129 -46.31 48.87 8.26
C ALA A 129 -45.66 49.55 7.06
N TYR A 130 -46.49 50.03 6.11
CA TYR A 130 -46.02 50.61 4.83
C TYR A 130 -46.33 52.09 4.77
N TYR A 131 -45.32 52.94 4.49
CA TYR A 131 -45.49 54.36 4.31
C TYR A 131 -45.72 54.66 2.80
N TYR A 132 -46.93 55.13 2.51
CA TYR A 132 -47.34 55.51 1.13
C TYR A 132 -47.23 57.00 0.94
N THR A 133 -46.36 57.41 -0.01
CA THR A 133 -45.98 58.78 -0.26
C THR A 133 -46.61 59.40 -1.53
N ASP A 134 -47.19 58.59 -2.43
CA ASP A 134 -47.73 59.01 -3.71
C ASP A 134 -49.04 59.82 -3.56
N THR A 135 -49.45 60.16 -2.37
CA THR A 135 -50.65 60.90 -2.06
C THR A 135 -50.36 62.05 -1.13
N SER A 136 -51.15 63.11 -1.24
CA SER A 136 -51.10 64.29 -0.33
C SER A 136 -52.46 64.41 0.39
N PRO A 137 -52.48 64.20 1.70
CA PRO A 137 -51.37 63.87 2.63
C PRO A 137 -50.92 62.40 2.59
N SER A 138 -49.63 62.16 2.82
CA SER A 138 -49.06 60.77 2.93
C SER A 138 -49.65 60.04 4.13
N ILE A 139 -49.80 58.71 4.01
CA ILE A 139 -50.42 57.86 5.03
C ILE A 139 -49.56 56.64 5.34
N VAL A 140 -49.60 56.14 6.59
CA VAL A 140 -49.00 54.85 6.97
C VAL A 140 -50.13 53.83 7.05
N VAL A 141 -50.01 52.74 6.27
CA VAL A 141 -50.96 51.61 6.35
C VAL A 141 -50.26 50.43 7.01
N VAL A 142 -50.88 49.93 8.08
CA VAL A 142 -50.42 48.74 8.81
C VAL A 142 -51.37 47.62 8.45
N SER A 143 -50.85 46.65 7.70
CA SER A 143 -51.57 45.41 7.33
C SER A 143 -51.03 44.23 8.09
N ALA A 144 -51.90 43.44 8.68
CA ALA A 144 -51.56 42.22 9.38
C ALA A 144 -52.43 41.07 8.92
N ALA A 145 -51.89 39.90 8.93
CA ALA A 145 -52.65 38.69 8.65
C ALA A 145 -51.93 37.45 9.19
N ARG A 146 -52.66 36.35 9.41
CA ARG A 146 -52.13 35.05 9.70
C ARG A 146 -52.01 34.24 8.41
N ASP A 147 -50.76 33.82 8.07
CA ASP A 147 -50.48 32.97 6.92
C ASP A 147 -50.63 31.49 7.29
N GLU A 148 -51.89 31.05 7.51
CA GLU A 148 -52.19 29.68 7.92
C GLU A 148 -51.70 28.68 6.90
N LEU A 149 -51.95 28.88 5.59
CA LEU A 149 -51.49 28.01 4.50
C LEU A 149 -49.96 27.90 4.44
N GLY A 150 -49.27 29.02 4.62
CA GLY A 150 -47.79 29.01 4.65
C GLY A 150 -47.26 28.24 5.84
N ASN A 151 -47.87 28.34 7.02
CA ASN A 151 -47.50 27.58 8.22
C ASN A 151 -47.80 26.09 8.05
N GLU A 152 -49.00 25.73 7.55
CA GLU A 152 -49.35 24.33 7.25
C GLU A 152 -48.36 23.69 6.26
N ASN A 153 -48.00 24.42 5.20
CA ASN A 153 -47.00 23.94 4.22
C ASN A 153 -45.61 23.73 4.85
N LEU A 154 -45.20 24.62 5.77
CA LEU A 154 -43.92 24.44 6.47
C LEU A 154 -43.96 23.25 7.43
N ASP A 155 -45.07 23.00 8.13
CA ASP A 155 -45.23 21.84 9.00
C ASP A 155 -45.30 20.54 8.22
N GLN A 156 -45.99 20.52 7.08
CA GLN A 156 -45.95 19.38 6.15
C GLN A 156 -44.55 19.13 5.63
N LEU A 157 -43.84 20.18 5.18
CA LEU A 157 -42.44 20.07 4.72
C LEU A 157 -41.56 19.51 5.82
N ARG A 158 -41.67 20.02 7.05
CA ARG A 158 -40.92 19.51 8.21
C ARG A 158 -41.12 18.04 8.42
N THR A 159 -42.41 17.59 8.39
CA THR A 159 -42.77 16.18 8.55
C THR A 159 -42.16 15.31 7.43
N ILE A 160 -42.25 15.73 6.18
CA ILE A 160 -41.69 15.05 5.03
C ILE A 160 -40.16 14.95 5.16
N LEU A 161 -39.49 16.05 5.56
CA LEU A 161 -38.04 16.09 5.72
C LEU A 161 -37.56 15.14 6.81
N ILE A 162 -38.25 15.12 7.98
CA ILE A 162 -37.92 14.22 9.10
C ILE A 162 -38.10 12.75 8.66
N PHE A 163 -39.22 12.43 8.00
CA PHE A 163 -39.47 11.08 7.53
C PHE A 163 -38.43 10.63 6.49
N SER A 164 -38.17 11.48 5.49
CA SER A 164 -37.14 11.23 4.46
C SER A 164 -35.75 11.06 5.04
N PHE A 165 -35.41 11.85 6.05
CA PHE A 165 -34.14 11.75 6.77
C PHE A 165 -33.99 10.40 7.49
N LEU A 166 -35.02 9.96 8.21
CA LEU A 166 -34.99 8.67 8.91
C LEU A 166 -34.88 7.47 7.95
N VAL A 167 -35.69 7.49 6.87
CA VAL A 167 -35.62 6.47 5.83
C VAL A 167 -34.24 6.46 5.15
N GLY A 168 -33.71 7.63 4.85
CA GLY A 168 -32.36 7.76 4.25
C GLY A 168 -31.27 7.15 5.11
N ILE A 169 -31.29 7.35 6.44
CA ILE A 169 -30.36 6.76 7.39
C ILE A 169 -30.47 5.24 7.42
N ILE A 170 -31.70 4.71 7.43
CA ILE A 170 -31.94 3.25 7.43
C ILE A 170 -31.35 2.63 6.15
N ILE A 171 -31.64 3.22 4.99
CA ILE A 171 -31.12 2.75 3.70
C ILE A 171 -29.59 2.84 3.66
N ALA A 172 -29.00 3.97 4.15
CA ALA A 172 -27.56 4.15 4.20
C ALA A 172 -26.88 3.11 5.10
N SER A 173 -27.48 2.83 6.28
CA SER A 173 -26.95 1.83 7.23
C SER A 173 -27.01 0.41 6.65
N ALA A 174 -28.13 0.03 6.06
CA ALA A 174 -28.30 -1.28 5.44
C ALA A 174 -27.39 -1.45 4.21
N GLY A 175 -27.35 -0.45 3.34
CA GLY A 175 -26.49 -0.43 2.15
C GLY A 175 -25.01 -0.46 2.53
N GLY A 176 -24.59 0.36 3.49
CA GLY A 176 -23.23 0.39 4.01
C GLY A 176 -22.78 -0.95 4.61
N TYR A 177 -23.66 -1.62 5.36
CA TYR A 177 -23.40 -2.96 5.89
C TYR A 177 -23.23 -4.01 4.79
N PHE A 178 -24.14 -4.03 3.83
CA PHE A 178 -24.09 -4.98 2.70
C PHE A 178 -22.83 -4.77 1.85
N PHE A 179 -22.55 -3.53 1.49
CA PHE A 179 -21.38 -3.16 0.70
C PHE A 179 -20.06 -3.49 1.41
N SER A 180 -19.95 -3.11 2.70
CA SER A 180 -18.78 -3.42 3.51
C SER A 180 -18.54 -4.92 3.65
N ASN A 181 -19.60 -5.72 3.82
CA ASN A 181 -19.49 -7.17 3.89
C ASN A 181 -19.00 -7.78 2.57
N ARG A 182 -19.50 -7.29 1.44
CA ARG A 182 -19.10 -7.77 0.11
C ARG A 182 -17.64 -7.42 -0.21
N LEU A 183 -17.17 -6.23 0.16
CA LEU A 183 -15.79 -5.79 -0.02
C LEU A 183 -14.80 -6.56 0.87
N MET A 184 -15.18 -6.87 2.10
CA MET A 184 -14.28 -7.53 3.06
C MET A 184 -14.26 -9.06 2.94
N SER A 185 -15.22 -9.66 2.25
CA SER A 185 -15.31 -11.11 2.08
C SER A 185 -14.08 -11.72 1.38
N PRO A 186 -13.58 -11.17 0.25
CA PRO A 186 -12.38 -11.68 -0.41
C PRO A 186 -11.14 -11.63 0.47
N ILE A 187 -10.95 -10.52 1.21
CA ILE A 187 -9.80 -10.36 2.12
C ILE A 187 -9.81 -11.45 3.19
N LYS A 188 -10.97 -11.69 3.81
CA LYS A 188 -11.09 -12.71 4.85
C LYS A 188 -10.81 -14.11 4.29
N ARG A 189 -11.26 -14.38 3.06
CA ARG A 189 -10.98 -15.66 2.39
C ARG A 189 -9.49 -15.83 2.14
N ILE A 190 -8.82 -14.82 1.55
CA ILE A 190 -7.37 -14.85 1.30
C ILE A 190 -6.60 -15.02 2.61
N ALA A 191 -6.95 -14.27 3.65
CA ALA A 191 -6.30 -14.38 4.95
C ALA A 191 -6.44 -15.79 5.57
N ASN A 192 -7.61 -16.42 5.45
CA ASN A 192 -7.82 -17.77 5.92
C ASN A 192 -7.01 -18.78 5.11
N GLU A 193 -6.97 -18.67 3.78
CA GLU A 193 -6.16 -19.55 2.92
C GLU A 193 -4.66 -19.43 3.25
N VAL A 194 -4.15 -18.19 3.44
CA VAL A 194 -2.77 -17.95 3.86
C VAL A 194 -2.48 -18.55 5.23
N ALA A 195 -3.42 -18.45 6.19
CA ALA A 195 -3.25 -19.01 7.54
C ALA A 195 -3.17 -20.54 7.57
N GLU A 196 -3.73 -21.21 6.56
CA GLU A 196 -3.64 -22.66 6.42
C GLU A 196 -2.33 -23.14 5.76
N ILE A 197 -1.55 -22.20 5.18
CA ILE A 197 -0.27 -22.53 4.54
C ILE A 197 0.80 -22.63 5.62
N SER A 198 1.52 -23.74 5.62
CA SER A 198 2.62 -24.04 6.55
C SER A 198 3.82 -24.61 5.77
N ALA A 199 4.96 -24.77 6.45
CA ALA A 199 6.15 -25.36 5.84
C ALA A 199 5.93 -26.81 5.33
N GLN A 200 4.90 -27.51 5.83
CA GLN A 200 4.59 -28.88 5.40
C GLN A 200 3.71 -28.94 4.14
N ASN A 201 2.99 -27.85 3.81
CA ASN A 201 2.06 -27.79 2.69
C ASN A 201 2.26 -26.58 1.76
N LEU A 202 3.49 -26.10 1.64
CA LEU A 202 3.86 -24.93 0.81
C LEU A 202 3.48 -25.06 -0.69
N ALA A 203 3.16 -26.27 -1.15
CA ALA A 203 2.64 -26.49 -2.51
C ALA A 203 1.20 -25.99 -2.71
N ARG A 204 0.47 -25.68 -1.62
CA ARG A 204 -0.88 -25.14 -1.70
C ARG A 204 -0.84 -23.71 -2.26
N ARG A 205 -1.82 -23.39 -3.12
CA ARG A 205 -1.98 -22.06 -3.70
C ARG A 205 -3.32 -21.47 -3.33
N ILE A 206 -3.37 -20.17 -3.21
CA ILE A 206 -4.60 -19.42 -2.97
C ILE A 206 -5.40 -19.40 -4.26
N PRO A 207 -6.69 -19.85 -4.24
CA PRO A 207 -7.52 -19.88 -5.45
C PRO A 207 -7.73 -18.45 -6.01
N THR A 208 -7.33 -18.24 -7.25
CA THR A 208 -7.58 -16.99 -7.97
C THR A 208 -9.05 -16.94 -8.40
N GLY A 209 -9.75 -15.84 -8.08
CA GLY A 209 -11.12 -15.60 -8.53
C GLY A 209 -11.21 -15.45 -10.06
N LYS A 210 -12.46 -15.58 -10.60
CA LYS A 210 -12.71 -15.38 -12.04
C LYS A 210 -12.64 -13.90 -12.47
N ALA A 211 -12.85 -12.96 -11.55
CA ALA A 211 -12.75 -11.53 -11.80
C ALA A 211 -11.27 -11.12 -11.88
N ARG A 212 -10.92 -10.30 -12.86
CA ARG A 212 -9.59 -9.67 -12.99
C ARG A 212 -9.62 -8.29 -12.35
N ASP A 213 -9.72 -8.29 -11.03
CA ASP A 213 -9.73 -7.11 -10.16
C ASP A 213 -8.45 -7.04 -9.31
N GLU A 214 -8.34 -6.05 -8.45
CA GLU A 214 -7.20 -5.84 -7.56
C GLU A 214 -6.97 -7.03 -6.61
N TRP A 215 -8.04 -7.77 -6.27
CA TRP A 215 -7.96 -8.98 -5.46
C TRP A 215 -7.29 -10.14 -6.21
N HIS A 216 -7.54 -10.22 -7.51
CA HIS A 216 -6.88 -11.19 -8.38
C HIS A 216 -5.37 -10.90 -8.46
N GLU A 217 -4.99 -9.64 -8.70
CA GLU A 217 -3.58 -9.22 -8.74
C GLU A 217 -2.84 -9.52 -7.43
N MET A 218 -3.46 -9.19 -6.30
CA MET A 218 -2.92 -9.51 -4.97
C MET A 218 -2.73 -11.01 -4.78
N THR A 219 -3.71 -11.82 -5.19
CA THR A 219 -3.65 -13.29 -5.08
C THR A 219 -2.53 -13.87 -5.95
N VAL A 220 -2.36 -13.37 -7.18
CA VAL A 220 -1.27 -13.77 -8.07
C VAL A 220 0.09 -13.42 -7.45
N THR A 221 0.25 -12.22 -6.92
CA THR A 221 1.49 -11.79 -6.26
C THR A 221 1.82 -12.65 -5.03
N LEU A 222 0.82 -12.97 -4.21
CA LEU A 222 0.99 -13.87 -3.08
C LEU A 222 1.39 -15.29 -3.51
N ASN A 223 0.78 -15.82 -4.57
CA ASN A 223 1.15 -17.13 -5.12
C ASN A 223 2.59 -17.12 -5.66
N GLN A 224 3.04 -16.06 -6.32
CA GLN A 224 4.44 -15.92 -6.74
C GLN A 224 5.42 -15.89 -5.55
N LEU A 225 5.03 -15.26 -4.43
CA LEU A 225 5.83 -15.32 -3.20
C LEU A 225 5.88 -16.75 -2.64
N LEU A 226 4.76 -17.46 -2.66
CA LEU A 226 4.70 -18.86 -2.23
C LEU A 226 5.55 -19.78 -3.12
N ASP A 227 5.59 -19.54 -4.44
CA ASP A 227 6.47 -20.26 -5.37
C ASP A 227 7.94 -20.11 -4.99
N ARG A 228 8.38 -18.87 -4.77
CA ARG A 228 9.76 -18.58 -4.34
C ARG A 228 10.10 -19.18 -2.97
N LEU A 229 9.16 -19.14 -2.03
CA LEU A 229 9.31 -19.76 -0.71
C LEU A 229 9.44 -21.27 -0.84
N GLN A 230 8.57 -21.91 -1.60
CA GLN A 230 8.59 -23.36 -1.82
C GLN A 230 9.94 -23.78 -2.43
N GLU A 231 10.39 -23.10 -3.50
CA GLU A 231 11.68 -23.38 -4.13
C GLU A 231 12.84 -23.26 -3.13
N SER A 232 12.84 -22.21 -2.31
CA SER A 232 13.86 -22.00 -1.27
C SER A 232 13.87 -23.12 -0.22
N PHE A 233 12.69 -23.55 0.25
CA PHE A 233 12.56 -24.64 1.20
C PHE A 233 12.97 -26.00 0.61
N GLU A 234 12.63 -26.26 -0.65
CA GLU A 234 13.03 -27.48 -1.33
C GLU A 234 14.55 -27.55 -1.54
N LEU A 235 15.18 -26.43 -1.91
CA LEU A 235 16.63 -26.32 -1.98
C LEU A 235 17.28 -26.56 -0.60
N GLN A 236 16.74 -25.96 0.45
CA GLN A 236 17.24 -26.15 1.81
C GLN A 236 17.08 -27.61 2.28
N ARG A 237 15.93 -28.25 1.99
CA ARG A 237 15.68 -29.65 2.36
C ARG A 237 16.64 -30.60 1.62
N ARG A 238 16.84 -30.38 0.31
CA ARG A 238 17.82 -31.14 -0.49
C ARG A 238 19.23 -30.95 0.05
N PHE A 239 19.61 -29.70 0.41
CA PHE A 239 20.92 -29.43 1.02
C PHE A 239 21.15 -30.22 2.32
N ILE A 240 20.19 -30.18 3.26
CA ILE A 240 20.29 -30.91 4.54
C ILE A 240 20.36 -32.42 4.31
N SER A 241 19.54 -32.96 3.41
CA SER A 241 19.53 -34.40 3.09
C SER A 241 20.85 -34.84 2.50
N ASN A 242 21.38 -34.12 1.51
CA ASN A 242 22.64 -34.44 0.85
C ASN A 242 23.84 -34.29 1.83
N ALA A 243 23.85 -33.23 2.65
CA ALA A 243 24.88 -33.05 3.67
C ALA A 243 24.90 -34.24 4.66
N SER A 244 23.73 -34.71 5.07
CA SER A 244 23.62 -35.87 5.96
C SER A 244 24.12 -37.15 5.31
N HIS A 245 23.82 -37.38 4.04
CA HIS A 245 24.31 -38.50 3.26
C HIS A 245 25.84 -38.48 3.09
N GLU A 246 26.39 -37.31 2.71
CA GLU A 246 27.84 -37.13 2.48
C GLU A 246 28.65 -37.22 3.79
N LEU A 247 28.04 -36.95 4.96
CA LEU A 247 28.66 -37.19 6.28
C LEU A 247 28.54 -38.64 6.74
N SER A 248 27.41 -39.28 6.52
CA SER A 248 27.16 -40.68 6.98
C SER A 248 28.04 -41.71 6.27
N THR A 249 28.30 -41.50 4.96
CA THR A 249 29.08 -42.47 4.14
C THR A 249 30.50 -42.65 4.68
N PRO A 250 31.35 -41.62 4.85
CA PRO A 250 32.71 -41.81 5.40
C PRO A 250 32.69 -42.24 6.86
N LEU A 251 31.71 -41.79 7.66
CA LEU A 251 31.59 -42.22 9.05
C LEU A 251 31.34 -43.75 9.16
N THR A 252 30.44 -44.29 8.33
CA THR A 252 30.20 -45.71 8.23
C THR A 252 31.42 -46.47 7.75
N ALA A 253 32.16 -45.92 6.75
CA ALA A 253 33.40 -46.52 6.26
C ALA A 253 34.47 -46.58 7.35
N ILE A 254 34.68 -45.49 8.10
CA ILE A 254 35.62 -45.45 9.25
C ILE A 254 35.23 -46.51 10.30
N SER A 255 33.96 -46.53 10.70
CA SER A 255 33.46 -47.50 11.71
C SER A 255 33.71 -48.91 11.24
N SER A 256 33.36 -49.24 10.01
CA SER A 256 33.57 -50.60 9.44
C SER A 256 35.05 -50.95 9.33
N GLN A 257 35.92 -50.03 8.91
CA GLN A 257 37.37 -50.28 8.84
C GLN A 257 37.96 -50.54 10.21
N LEU A 258 37.53 -49.81 11.24
CA LEU A 258 37.98 -50.02 12.63
C LEU A 258 37.45 -51.37 13.20
N GLU A 259 36.18 -51.72 12.96
CA GLU A 259 35.62 -53.01 13.35
C GLU A 259 36.39 -54.18 12.73
N ILE A 260 36.62 -54.08 11.39
CA ILE A 260 37.39 -55.09 10.65
C ILE A 260 38.85 -55.18 11.16
N ALA A 261 39.45 -54.06 11.55
CA ALA A 261 40.81 -54.04 12.13
C ALA A 261 40.90 -54.79 13.45
N LEU A 262 39.83 -54.77 14.25
CA LEU A 262 39.76 -55.41 15.58
C LEU A 262 39.37 -56.91 15.54
N GLN A 263 38.81 -57.41 14.42
CA GLN A 263 38.31 -58.80 14.34
C GLN A 263 39.40 -59.86 14.35
N ARG A 264 40.65 -59.58 13.94
CA ARG A 264 41.75 -60.52 13.88
C ARG A 264 43.10 -59.84 14.13
N LYS A 265 44.10 -60.60 14.54
CA LYS A 265 45.49 -60.11 14.56
C LYS A 265 45.98 -59.81 13.17
N ARG A 266 46.58 -58.62 13.01
CA ARG A 266 47.08 -58.07 11.73
C ARG A 266 48.56 -57.79 11.82
N THR A 267 49.22 -57.69 10.66
CA THR A 267 50.59 -57.24 10.58
C THR A 267 50.67 -55.71 10.77
N PRO A 268 51.84 -55.16 11.19
CA PRO A 268 52.01 -53.71 11.28
C PRO A 268 51.67 -52.98 9.99
N GLU A 269 52.02 -53.53 8.85
CA GLU A 269 51.77 -52.95 7.54
C GLU A 269 50.29 -52.89 7.18
N GLU A 270 49.50 -53.93 7.60
CA GLU A 270 48.06 -53.90 7.45
C GLU A 270 47.42 -52.80 8.32
N PHE A 271 47.91 -52.62 9.58
CA PHE A 271 47.43 -51.54 10.43
C PHE A 271 47.79 -50.16 9.88
N GLU A 272 49.00 -49.98 9.38
CA GLU A 272 49.40 -48.70 8.76
C GLU A 272 48.47 -48.33 7.58
N ARG A 273 48.08 -49.27 6.73
CA ARG A 273 47.13 -49.03 5.63
C ARG A 273 45.76 -48.61 6.14
N ILE A 274 45.21 -49.33 7.13
CA ILE A 274 43.91 -49.02 7.70
C ILE A 274 43.94 -47.61 8.35
N ILE A 275 45.00 -47.31 9.11
CA ILE A 275 45.14 -45.98 9.72
C ILE A 275 45.27 -44.90 8.66
N ALA A 276 45.98 -45.14 7.56
CA ALA A 276 46.07 -44.21 6.45
C ALA A 276 44.73 -43.96 5.77
N ASP A 277 43.92 -45.02 5.55
CA ASP A 277 42.58 -44.92 4.95
C ASP A 277 41.63 -44.16 5.88
N VAL A 278 41.59 -44.52 7.17
CA VAL A 278 40.81 -43.81 8.21
C VAL A 278 41.21 -42.35 8.27
N ARG A 279 42.51 -42.05 8.25
CA ARG A 279 43.00 -40.66 8.24
C ARG A 279 42.50 -39.89 7.03
N GLN A 280 42.47 -40.52 5.86
CA GLN A 280 41.95 -39.88 4.64
C GLN A 280 40.48 -39.59 4.73
N ASP A 281 39.68 -40.50 5.28
CA ASP A 281 38.24 -40.28 5.46
C ASP A 281 37.96 -39.18 6.51
N VAL A 282 38.69 -39.15 7.61
CA VAL A 282 38.63 -38.06 8.60
C VAL A 282 38.98 -36.70 7.94
N TYR A 283 40.02 -36.63 7.11
CA TYR A 283 40.37 -35.43 6.39
C TYR A 283 39.26 -34.98 5.43
N ARG A 284 38.63 -35.90 4.70
CA ARG A 284 37.49 -35.62 3.85
C ARG A 284 36.29 -35.04 4.64
N MET A 285 35.99 -35.64 5.80
CA MET A 285 34.93 -35.15 6.68
C MET A 285 35.21 -33.73 7.19
N ASN A 286 36.43 -33.44 7.64
CA ASN A 286 36.83 -32.13 8.08
C ASN A 286 36.67 -31.10 6.96
N LYS A 287 37.08 -31.41 5.72
CA LYS A 287 36.91 -30.54 4.57
C LYS A 287 35.44 -30.27 4.25
N LEU A 288 34.58 -31.32 4.34
CA LEU A 288 33.14 -31.17 4.13
C LEU A 288 32.52 -30.28 5.20
N THR A 289 32.80 -30.54 6.48
CA THR A 289 32.26 -29.72 7.60
C THR A 289 32.69 -28.26 7.52
N GLN A 290 33.95 -27.97 7.13
CA GLN A 290 34.43 -26.62 6.93
C GLN A 290 33.71 -25.92 5.76
N THR A 291 33.51 -26.60 4.64
CA THR A 291 32.74 -26.08 3.49
C THR A 291 31.28 -25.81 3.86
N LEU A 292 30.65 -26.69 4.65
CA LEU A 292 29.29 -26.47 5.16
C LEU A 292 29.22 -25.25 6.09
N LEU A 293 30.22 -25.04 6.95
CA LEU A 293 30.30 -23.88 7.82
C LEU A 293 30.48 -22.57 7.03
N GLU A 294 31.33 -22.57 6.00
CA GLU A 294 31.49 -21.42 5.09
C GLU A 294 30.19 -21.15 4.32
N PHE A 295 29.50 -22.21 3.89
CA PHE A 295 28.20 -22.08 3.23
C PHE A 295 27.14 -21.47 4.17
N ALA A 296 27.14 -21.84 5.45
CA ALA A 296 26.25 -21.27 6.47
C ALA A 296 26.60 -19.80 6.75
N LYS A 297 27.90 -19.45 6.83
CA LYS A 297 28.34 -18.04 6.95
C LYS A 297 27.92 -17.18 5.76
N ALA A 298 28.08 -17.72 4.53
CA ALA A 298 27.63 -17.04 3.31
C ALA A 298 26.09 -16.97 3.15
N ALA A 299 25.34 -17.77 3.97
CA ALA A 299 23.89 -17.74 4.05
C ALA A 299 23.33 -16.69 5.01
N GLY A 300 24.12 -16.25 5.97
CA GLY A 300 23.73 -15.28 6.99
C GLY A 300 23.54 -13.88 6.44
N ASN A 301 22.75 -13.04 7.17
CA ASN A 301 22.61 -11.63 6.86
C ASN A 301 23.96 -10.91 7.01
N LYS A 302 24.19 -9.89 6.17
CA LYS A 302 25.39 -9.01 6.18
C LYS A 302 25.74 -8.44 7.57
N GLY A 303 24.82 -8.43 8.53
CA GLY A 303 25.01 -7.85 9.86
C GLY A 303 25.91 -8.63 10.83
N GLY A 304 26.36 -9.85 10.48
CA GLY A 304 27.30 -10.67 11.29
C GLY A 304 28.68 -10.87 10.65
N LEU A 305 28.91 -10.31 9.45
CA LEU A 305 30.17 -10.45 8.73
C LEU A 305 30.96 -9.13 8.80
N ASN A 306 32.27 -9.22 9.07
CA ASN A 306 33.18 -8.08 8.94
C ASN A 306 33.35 -7.75 7.45
N ILE A 307 32.59 -6.78 6.97
CA ILE A 307 32.71 -6.25 5.60
C ILE A 307 33.64 -5.04 5.67
N ASN A 308 34.77 -5.12 5.00
CA ASN A 308 35.79 -4.07 4.95
C ASN A 308 36.10 -3.72 3.50
N LEU A 309 36.94 -2.70 3.30
CA LEU A 309 37.57 -2.45 2.02
C LEU A 309 38.67 -3.48 1.82
N VAL A 310 38.61 -4.24 0.73
CA VAL A 310 39.51 -5.34 0.41
C VAL A 310 40.09 -5.12 -0.98
N ARG A 311 41.39 -5.30 -1.14
CA ARG A 311 42.09 -5.29 -2.41
C ARG A 311 41.92 -6.62 -3.13
N ILE A 312 41.20 -6.60 -4.24
CA ILE A 312 40.89 -7.83 -4.99
C ILE A 312 42.12 -8.40 -5.72
N ASP A 313 43.03 -7.53 -6.15
CA ASP A 313 44.28 -7.92 -6.78
C ASP A 313 45.20 -8.68 -5.81
N GLU A 314 45.29 -8.29 -4.54
CA GLU A 314 46.05 -9.02 -3.51
C GLU A 314 45.53 -10.43 -3.31
N ILE A 315 44.18 -10.59 -3.26
CA ILE A 315 43.58 -11.92 -3.19
C ILE A 315 44.00 -12.77 -4.40
N LEU A 316 43.97 -12.21 -5.62
CA LEU A 316 44.35 -12.95 -6.83
C LEU A 316 45.81 -13.38 -6.80
N LEU A 317 46.72 -12.53 -6.30
CA LEU A 317 48.16 -12.84 -6.19
C LEU A 317 48.47 -14.00 -5.26
N GLU A 318 47.63 -14.21 -4.22
CA GLU A 318 47.80 -15.32 -3.24
C GLU A 318 47.31 -16.68 -3.81
N ILE A 319 46.35 -16.71 -4.75
CA ILE A 319 45.71 -17.93 -5.25
C ILE A 319 46.68 -19.00 -5.73
N PRO A 320 47.70 -18.70 -6.56
CA PRO A 320 48.64 -19.72 -7.03
C PRO A 320 49.36 -20.42 -5.89
N GLY A 321 49.79 -19.65 -4.85
CA GLY A 321 50.46 -20.20 -3.68
C GLY A 321 49.55 -21.09 -2.82
N ILE A 322 48.27 -20.69 -2.67
CA ILE A 322 47.27 -21.47 -1.94
C ILE A 322 47.01 -22.82 -2.65
N LEU A 323 46.81 -22.77 -3.96
CA LEU A 323 46.50 -23.98 -4.74
C LEU A 323 47.68 -24.94 -4.87
N GLN A 324 48.90 -24.42 -5.02
CA GLN A 324 50.11 -25.24 -5.04
C GLN A 324 50.34 -26.00 -3.71
N LYS A 325 50.00 -25.38 -2.57
CA LYS A 325 50.03 -26.08 -1.27
C LYS A 325 48.93 -27.17 -1.16
N GLN A 326 47.78 -26.96 -1.77
CA GLN A 326 46.68 -27.95 -1.77
C GLN A 326 47.00 -29.14 -2.69
N ASN A 327 47.54 -28.87 -3.87
CA ASN A 327 47.92 -29.89 -4.83
C ASN A 327 49.08 -29.36 -5.72
N SER A 328 50.23 -29.98 -5.58
CA SER A 328 51.47 -29.54 -6.24
C SER A 328 51.47 -29.65 -7.77
N ILE A 329 50.47 -30.36 -8.36
CA ILE A 329 50.32 -30.49 -9.84
C ILE A 329 49.52 -29.34 -10.44
N TYR A 330 48.86 -28.50 -9.65
CA TYR A 330 48.10 -27.38 -10.19
C TYR A 330 49.00 -26.22 -10.58
N GLU A 331 48.80 -25.70 -11.79
CA GLU A 331 49.50 -24.53 -12.29
C GLU A 331 48.49 -23.43 -12.61
N VAL A 332 48.65 -22.25 -12.00
CA VAL A 332 47.79 -21.07 -12.20
C VAL A 332 48.59 -19.94 -12.81
N PHE A 333 48.14 -19.45 -13.97
CA PHE A 333 48.70 -18.31 -14.66
C PHE A 333 47.87 -17.08 -14.46
N LEU A 334 48.43 -16.05 -13.81
CA LEU A 334 47.77 -14.76 -13.61
C LEU A 334 48.10 -13.81 -14.75
N GLN A 335 47.08 -13.16 -15.29
CA GLN A 335 47.20 -12.12 -16.32
C GLN A 335 46.43 -10.89 -15.84
N PHE A 336 47.11 -9.77 -15.71
CA PHE A 336 46.53 -8.50 -15.34
C PHE A 336 46.53 -7.58 -16.54
N ASP A 337 45.36 -7.02 -16.90
CA ASP A 337 45.30 -5.88 -17.80
C ASP A 337 45.94 -4.64 -17.15
N GLN A 338 45.90 -3.48 -17.81
CA GLN A 338 46.42 -2.24 -17.23
C GLN A 338 45.75 -1.97 -15.90
N LEU A 339 46.55 -2.09 -14.82
CA LEU A 339 46.12 -1.74 -13.48
C LEU A 339 46.12 -0.21 -13.34
N PRO A 340 45.14 0.36 -12.61
CA PRO A 340 45.13 1.78 -12.33
C PRO A 340 46.31 2.16 -11.42
N GLU A 341 46.81 3.41 -11.56
CA GLU A 341 47.88 3.94 -10.68
C GLU A 341 47.40 4.16 -9.26
N ASP A 342 46.09 4.48 -9.08
CA ASP A 342 45.48 4.66 -7.75
C ASP A 342 45.03 3.30 -7.20
N GLU A 343 45.73 2.82 -6.17
CA GLU A 343 45.39 1.56 -5.48
C GLU A 343 43.97 1.53 -4.91
N ASN A 344 43.37 2.68 -4.61
CA ASN A 344 41.99 2.77 -4.13
C ASN A 344 40.96 2.39 -5.21
N GLU A 345 41.37 2.33 -6.47
CA GLU A 345 40.51 1.85 -7.55
C GLU A 345 40.36 0.33 -7.59
N LEU A 346 41.20 -0.41 -6.84
CA LEU A 346 41.20 -1.87 -6.72
C LEU A 346 40.40 -2.39 -5.51
N LEU A 347 39.72 -1.50 -4.80
CA LEU A 347 38.98 -1.83 -3.59
C LEU A 347 37.56 -2.29 -3.87
N ILE A 348 37.12 -3.35 -3.17
CA ILE A 348 35.75 -3.80 -3.06
C ILE A 348 35.31 -3.83 -1.61
N PHE A 349 34.01 -3.66 -1.36
CA PHE A 349 33.43 -3.91 -0.03
C PHE A 349 33.21 -5.42 0.14
N GLY A 350 33.95 -6.04 1.04
CA GLY A 350 33.87 -7.48 1.22
C GLY A 350 34.53 -8.04 2.47
N ASN A 351 34.40 -9.34 2.60
CA ASN A 351 35.16 -10.13 3.56
C ASN A 351 36.28 -10.88 2.82
N SER A 352 37.54 -10.59 3.16
CA SER A 352 38.72 -11.12 2.47
C SER A 352 38.75 -12.65 2.43
N ASP A 353 38.46 -13.32 3.57
CA ASP A 353 38.50 -14.77 3.66
C ASP A 353 37.47 -15.44 2.75
N LEU A 354 36.23 -14.89 2.75
CA LEU A 354 35.16 -15.41 1.88
C LEU A 354 35.46 -15.17 0.41
N LEU A 355 35.97 -13.99 0.03
CA LEU A 355 36.33 -13.68 -1.35
C LEU A 355 37.47 -14.59 -1.83
N SER A 356 38.51 -14.77 -1.00
CA SER A 356 39.61 -15.71 -1.27
C SER A 356 39.08 -17.13 -1.44
N SER A 357 38.15 -17.59 -0.56
CA SER A 357 37.51 -18.89 -0.68
C SER A 357 36.73 -19.03 -2.00
N ALA A 358 35.96 -18.01 -2.40
CA ALA A 358 35.18 -18.04 -3.64
C ALA A 358 36.06 -18.16 -4.87
N VAL A 359 37.11 -17.34 -4.98
CA VAL A 359 38.05 -17.38 -6.10
C VAL A 359 38.81 -18.70 -6.12
N THR A 360 39.33 -19.15 -4.97
CA THR A 360 40.04 -20.44 -4.82
C THR A 360 39.17 -21.62 -5.28
N ASN A 361 37.87 -21.63 -4.92
CA ASN A 361 36.97 -22.71 -5.35
C ASN A 361 36.79 -22.75 -6.86
N ILE A 362 36.66 -21.61 -7.54
CA ILE A 362 36.50 -21.57 -8.98
C ILE A 362 37.81 -21.93 -9.70
N VAL A 363 38.96 -21.38 -9.27
CA VAL A 363 40.28 -21.65 -9.88
C VAL A 363 40.69 -23.12 -9.63
N SER A 364 40.43 -23.63 -8.42
CA SER A 364 40.67 -25.06 -8.12
C SER A 364 39.85 -25.99 -9.03
N ASN A 365 38.57 -25.65 -9.27
CA ASN A 365 37.75 -26.39 -10.23
C ASN A 365 38.29 -26.30 -11.65
N ALA A 366 38.73 -25.12 -12.06
CA ALA A 366 39.33 -24.93 -13.37
C ALA A 366 40.58 -25.82 -13.55
N CYS A 367 41.49 -25.85 -12.60
CA CYS A 367 42.67 -26.74 -12.63
C CYS A 367 42.27 -28.22 -12.64
N LYS A 368 41.31 -28.60 -11.76
CA LYS A 368 40.87 -29.97 -11.54
C LYS A 368 40.21 -30.60 -12.77
N TYR A 369 39.45 -29.81 -13.55
CA TYR A 369 38.76 -30.25 -14.75
C TYR A 369 39.49 -29.86 -16.03
N SER A 370 40.71 -29.30 -15.92
CA SER A 370 41.61 -29.10 -17.02
C SER A 370 42.31 -30.41 -17.42
N SER A 371 42.54 -30.59 -18.70
CA SER A 371 43.29 -31.72 -19.25
C SER A 371 44.76 -31.71 -18.84
N ASP A 372 45.33 -30.53 -18.53
CA ASP A 372 46.71 -30.30 -18.18
C ASP A 372 46.94 -29.76 -16.78
N ASN A 373 45.89 -29.78 -15.93
CA ASN A 373 45.85 -29.24 -14.56
C ASN A 373 46.16 -27.73 -14.46
N LYS A 374 45.93 -26.97 -15.53
CA LYS A 374 46.22 -25.53 -15.62
C LYS A 374 44.96 -24.69 -15.64
N ALA A 375 45.05 -23.52 -15.04
CA ALA A 375 44.03 -22.49 -15.12
C ALA A 375 44.68 -21.14 -15.46
N ILE A 376 44.03 -20.36 -16.30
CA ILE A 376 44.40 -18.96 -16.61
C ILE A 376 43.40 -18.06 -15.92
N VAL A 377 43.89 -17.15 -15.11
CA VAL A 377 43.08 -16.16 -14.37
C VAL A 377 43.43 -14.79 -14.92
N SER A 378 42.51 -14.16 -15.62
CA SER A 378 42.66 -12.81 -16.15
C SER A 378 41.85 -11.82 -15.33
N PHE A 379 42.46 -10.69 -14.99
CA PHE A 379 41.82 -9.61 -14.28
C PHE A 379 41.75 -8.36 -15.12
N SER A 380 40.56 -7.77 -15.23
CA SER A 380 40.34 -6.52 -15.97
C SER A 380 39.32 -5.65 -15.27
N ILE A 381 39.37 -4.34 -15.55
CA ILE A 381 38.42 -3.34 -15.00
C ILE A 381 37.69 -2.72 -16.19
N ARG A 382 36.34 -2.74 -16.11
CA ARG A 382 35.48 -2.15 -17.16
C ARG A 382 34.35 -1.37 -16.45
N GLU A 383 34.17 -0.10 -16.81
CA GLU A 383 33.05 0.75 -16.30
C GLU A 383 32.90 0.74 -14.78
N LYS A 384 34.00 0.65 -14.02
CA LYS A 384 34.05 0.53 -12.55
C LYS A 384 33.58 -0.82 -12.00
N ASP A 385 33.50 -1.85 -12.80
CA ASP A 385 33.31 -3.23 -12.35
C ASP A 385 34.59 -4.02 -12.56
N PHE A 386 34.87 -4.95 -11.65
CA PHE A 386 35.98 -5.88 -11.74
C PHE A 386 35.56 -7.16 -12.41
N PHE A 387 36.30 -7.59 -13.38
CA PHE A 387 36.10 -8.85 -14.12
C PHE A 387 37.27 -9.77 -13.84
N ILE A 388 36.96 -10.94 -13.26
CA ILE A 388 37.94 -12.03 -13.07
C ILE A 388 37.49 -13.17 -13.97
N ASP A 389 38.17 -13.38 -15.03
CA ASP A 389 37.95 -14.48 -15.97
C ASP A 389 38.86 -15.66 -15.62
N VAL A 390 38.26 -16.80 -15.31
CA VAL A 390 38.95 -18.04 -14.98
C VAL A 390 38.68 -19.05 -16.09
N SER A 391 39.67 -19.34 -16.88
CA SER A 391 39.57 -20.26 -18.03
C SER A 391 40.43 -21.51 -17.86
N ASN A 392 39.92 -22.61 -18.37
CA ASN A 392 40.64 -23.90 -18.46
C ASN A 392 40.33 -24.63 -19.76
N GLN A 393 41.27 -25.51 -20.15
CA GLN A 393 41.07 -26.41 -21.27
C GLN A 393 40.63 -27.78 -20.74
N GLY A 394 39.48 -28.30 -21.21
CA GLY A 394 38.94 -29.57 -20.74
C GLY A 394 37.67 -29.98 -21.47
N GLU A 395 36.93 -30.94 -20.89
CA GLU A 395 35.70 -31.47 -21.50
C GLU A 395 34.58 -30.42 -21.65
N GLY A 396 34.66 -29.33 -20.85
CA GLY A 396 33.63 -28.31 -20.83
C GLY A 396 32.35 -28.76 -20.12
N VAL A 397 31.36 -27.83 -20.00
CA VAL A 397 30.06 -28.05 -19.40
C VAL A 397 29.00 -27.93 -20.48
N PRO A 398 28.12 -28.96 -20.65
CA PRO A 398 27.02 -28.89 -21.59
C PRO A 398 26.08 -27.72 -21.30
N PRO A 399 25.48 -27.06 -22.32
CA PRO A 399 24.60 -25.90 -22.10
C PRO A 399 23.45 -26.15 -21.11
N GLU A 400 22.84 -27.32 -21.18
CA GLU A 400 21.74 -27.76 -20.31
C GLU A 400 22.12 -27.97 -18.83
N GLU A 401 23.43 -28.02 -18.56
CA GLU A 401 23.97 -28.24 -17.20
C GLU A 401 24.60 -26.97 -16.60
N GLN A 402 24.79 -25.92 -17.38
CA GLN A 402 25.51 -24.70 -16.94
C GLN A 402 24.83 -23.96 -15.80
N GLU A 403 23.53 -24.06 -15.66
CA GLU A 403 22.80 -23.51 -14.50
C GLU A 403 22.90 -24.44 -13.31
N LYS A 404 22.82 -25.76 -13.53
CA LYS A 404 22.78 -26.77 -12.49
C LYS A 404 24.13 -26.95 -11.77
N ILE A 405 25.27 -26.66 -12.41
CA ILE A 405 26.58 -26.76 -11.74
C ILE A 405 26.73 -25.86 -10.51
N PHE A 406 25.85 -24.87 -10.37
CA PHE A 406 25.77 -23.99 -9.19
C PHE A 406 24.82 -24.51 -8.11
N GLU A 407 24.08 -25.61 -8.36
CA GLU A 407 23.28 -26.23 -7.32
C GLU A 407 24.18 -26.95 -6.29
N PRO A 408 23.89 -26.86 -5.00
CA PRO A 408 24.65 -27.59 -3.98
C PRO A 408 24.61 -29.10 -4.19
N PHE A 409 25.76 -29.75 -4.05
CA PHE A 409 25.96 -31.19 -4.27
C PHE A 409 25.77 -31.69 -5.71
N TYR A 410 25.56 -30.78 -6.67
CA TYR A 410 25.45 -31.17 -8.07
C TYR A 410 26.80 -31.55 -8.67
N ARG A 411 26.84 -32.62 -9.46
CA ARG A 411 28.01 -33.13 -10.17
C ARG A 411 27.60 -33.67 -11.53
N LEU A 412 28.43 -33.39 -12.56
CA LEU A 412 28.24 -33.96 -13.89
C LEU A 412 28.43 -35.49 -13.82
N ALA A 413 27.61 -36.25 -14.54
CA ALA A 413 27.64 -37.69 -14.57
C ALA A 413 29.05 -38.27 -14.93
N ASN A 414 29.77 -37.59 -15.85
CA ASN A 414 31.11 -37.99 -16.25
C ASN A 414 32.22 -37.64 -15.24
N SER A 415 31.92 -36.86 -14.21
CA SER A 415 32.89 -36.40 -13.21
C SER A 415 32.89 -37.24 -11.90
N SER A 416 32.20 -38.39 -11.89
CA SER A 416 32.07 -39.24 -10.71
C SER A 416 33.41 -39.79 -10.16
N ALA A 417 34.42 -39.97 -11.04
CA ALA A 417 35.76 -40.38 -10.63
C ALA A 417 36.62 -39.26 -9.99
N THR A 418 36.22 -38.00 -10.11
CA THR A 418 36.99 -36.87 -9.64
C THR A 418 36.56 -36.46 -8.21
N ALA A 419 37.45 -36.48 -7.23
CA ALA A 419 37.14 -36.23 -5.81
C ALA A 419 36.48 -34.84 -5.57
N GLY A 420 35.33 -34.79 -4.86
CA GLY A 420 34.70 -33.53 -4.44
C GLY A 420 33.21 -33.67 -4.14
N PHE A 421 32.68 -32.80 -3.29
CA PHE A 421 31.30 -32.90 -2.76
C PHE A 421 30.28 -32.13 -3.60
N GLY A 422 30.67 -31.43 -4.69
CA GLY A 422 29.77 -30.61 -5.49
C GLY A 422 29.30 -29.29 -4.79
N LEU A 423 30.07 -28.84 -3.78
CA LEU A 423 29.74 -27.63 -3.01
C LEU A 423 30.54 -26.41 -3.43
N GLY A 424 31.69 -26.55 -4.10
CA GLY A 424 32.62 -25.44 -4.36
C GLY A 424 32.03 -24.33 -5.22
N LEU A 425 31.40 -24.67 -6.38
CA LEU A 425 30.81 -23.67 -7.28
C LEU A 425 29.57 -23.00 -6.65
N SER A 426 28.75 -23.76 -5.96
CA SER A 426 27.56 -23.22 -5.25
C SER A 426 27.95 -22.27 -4.11
N LEU A 427 29.01 -22.59 -3.36
CA LEU A 427 29.59 -21.73 -2.34
C LEU A 427 30.15 -20.46 -2.96
N ALA A 428 30.95 -20.58 -4.02
CA ALA A 428 31.52 -19.44 -4.72
C ALA A 428 30.43 -18.49 -5.24
N GLN A 429 29.39 -19.00 -5.92
CA GLN A 429 28.26 -18.18 -6.38
C GLN A 429 27.57 -17.46 -5.23
N ARG A 430 27.37 -18.13 -4.11
CA ARG A 430 26.73 -17.56 -2.93
C ARG A 430 27.56 -16.44 -2.31
N ILE A 431 28.88 -16.63 -2.18
CA ILE A 431 29.81 -15.62 -1.69
C ILE A 431 29.83 -14.41 -2.66
N ILE A 432 29.92 -14.65 -3.96
CA ILE A 432 29.92 -13.60 -4.97
C ILE A 432 28.63 -12.77 -4.90
N LYS A 433 27.46 -13.40 -4.78
CA LYS A 433 26.17 -12.72 -4.59
C LYS A 433 26.12 -11.92 -3.27
N LEU A 434 26.69 -12.44 -2.18
CA LEU A 434 26.78 -11.72 -0.89
C LEU A 434 27.55 -10.40 -1.04
N HIS A 435 28.53 -10.36 -1.94
CA HIS A 435 29.35 -9.20 -2.26
C HIS A 435 28.78 -8.36 -3.42
N ASN A 436 27.47 -8.50 -3.74
CA ASN A 436 26.78 -7.83 -4.84
C ASN A 436 27.33 -8.11 -6.22
N GLY A 437 28.13 -9.17 -6.37
CA GLY A 437 28.66 -9.64 -7.62
C GLY A 437 27.77 -10.72 -8.28
N HIS A 438 28.16 -11.15 -9.47
CA HIS A 438 27.56 -12.28 -10.14
C HIS A 438 28.62 -13.08 -10.91
N VAL A 439 28.33 -14.36 -11.16
CA VAL A 439 29.20 -15.25 -11.94
C VAL A 439 28.47 -15.69 -13.19
N VAL A 440 29.18 -15.65 -14.32
CA VAL A 440 28.70 -16.11 -15.61
C VAL A 440 29.63 -17.25 -16.08
N VAL A 441 29.04 -18.31 -16.62
CA VAL A 441 29.80 -19.40 -17.21
C VAL A 441 29.60 -19.41 -18.75
N LYS A 442 30.67 -19.53 -19.48
CA LYS A 442 30.68 -19.82 -20.93
C LYS A 442 31.50 -21.07 -21.13
N SER A 443 30.87 -22.13 -21.59
CA SER A 443 31.56 -23.39 -21.80
C SER A 443 31.02 -24.08 -23.04
N GLU A 444 31.92 -24.76 -23.74
CA GLU A 444 31.60 -25.54 -24.93
C GLU A 444 32.27 -26.92 -24.79
N ARG A 445 31.53 -27.96 -25.10
CA ARG A 445 32.01 -29.33 -24.96
C ARG A 445 33.30 -29.55 -25.76
N GLY A 446 34.35 -30.01 -25.11
CA GLY A 446 35.66 -30.27 -25.69
C GLY A 446 36.56 -29.03 -25.90
N LYS A 447 36.08 -27.81 -25.53
CA LYS A 447 36.84 -26.56 -25.64
C LYS A 447 37.19 -25.94 -24.28
N GLY A 448 36.73 -26.58 -23.19
CA GLY A 448 36.93 -26.07 -21.85
C GLY A 448 35.83 -25.13 -21.34
N SER A 449 36.13 -24.40 -20.28
CA SER A 449 35.18 -23.50 -19.62
C SER A 449 35.84 -22.17 -19.29
N ASN A 450 35.04 -21.10 -19.33
CA ASN A 450 35.40 -19.80 -18.81
C ASN A 450 34.34 -19.32 -17.79
N PHE A 451 34.79 -19.05 -16.57
CA PHE A 451 33.98 -18.51 -15.48
C PHE A 451 34.37 -17.04 -15.31
N THR A 452 33.43 -16.13 -15.54
CA THR A 452 33.61 -14.70 -15.33
C THR A 452 32.95 -14.28 -14.03
N LEU A 453 33.74 -13.87 -13.05
CA LEU A 453 33.28 -13.28 -11.80
C LEU A 453 33.25 -11.76 -11.97
N ILE A 454 32.16 -11.14 -11.62
CA ILE A 454 31.95 -9.70 -11.77
C ILE A 454 31.59 -9.10 -10.42
N PHE A 455 32.38 -8.12 -9.98
CA PHE A 455 32.18 -7.42 -8.71
C PHE A 455 32.10 -5.90 -8.94
N PRO A 456 31.20 -5.21 -8.25
CA PRO A 456 31.19 -3.76 -8.27
C PRO A 456 32.38 -3.19 -7.46
N SER A 457 33.06 -2.18 -7.99
CA SER A 457 34.08 -1.43 -7.25
C SER A 457 33.45 -0.70 -6.04
N ALA A 458 34.25 -0.48 -4.99
CA ALA A 458 33.79 0.27 -3.82
C ALA A 458 33.31 1.69 -4.16
N ARG A 459 33.86 2.32 -5.19
CA ARG A 459 33.44 3.64 -5.68
C ARG A 459 32.03 3.65 -6.31
N LYS A 460 31.52 2.51 -6.75
CA LYS A 460 30.16 2.38 -7.33
C LYS A 460 29.08 2.24 -6.24
N VAL A 461 29.46 1.76 -5.08
CA VAL A 461 28.53 1.45 -3.97
C VAL A 461 28.33 2.67 -3.04
N THR A 462 29.16 3.68 -3.15
CA THR A 462 29.17 4.88 -2.28
C THR A 462 28.34 6.05 -2.84
N VAL A 463 27.57 5.87 -3.92
CA VAL A 463 26.70 6.92 -4.54
C VAL A 463 25.23 6.62 -4.31
#